data_86c4401cbbe6ea51efa797b639e40add
#
_entry.id   86c4401cbbe6ea51efa797b639e40add
#
_cell.length_a   1.000
_cell.length_b   1.000
_cell.length_c   1.000
_cell.angle_alpha   90.00
_cell.angle_beta   90.00
_cell.angle_gamma   90.00
#
_symmetry.space_group_name_H-M   'P 1'
#
loop_
_entity.id
_entity.type
_entity.pdbx_description
1 polymer ?
#
loop_
_entity_poly.entity_id
_entity_poly.type
_entity_poly.pdbx_seq_one_letter_code
_entity_poly.pdbx_strand_id
1 'polypeptide(L)'
;SSGRPRTARSSNMAHGHGSDRRAWVVDVDMGYGHSRAAIALRDLSGGTIITANNYKGIPAKDRAEWENTRKLYETVSRLKPIPFIGPAIFGIMDRVQRIPSFYPRRDLSEPNVQVRTLYRAINRGLGKDLVDAMAKEPMPLVTTFFVPAFAADVHDYPGDIYCITTDADISRAWVPLDPKRSRIKYIASNGRVQERLMLYGVREDHIFLTGFPLPKSLICGADSALLKRLLMARICNLDPKGIFTRRYANTLRTELGEEHCLPPKERHPLTVLYSVGGAGAQRHLG
;
A
#
# COMPACT_ATOMS: atom_id res chain seq x y z
N SER A 1 -33.64 20.78 8.14
CA SER A 1 -33.25 20.07 6.93
C SER A 1 -31.74 19.97 6.89
N SER A 2 -31.22 18.81 7.29
CA SER A 2 -29.81 18.51 7.38
C SER A 2 -29.38 17.72 6.15
N GLY A 3 -28.64 18.37 5.24
CA GLY A 3 -28.01 17.71 4.11
C GLY A 3 -26.71 17.05 4.52
N ARG A 4 -26.62 15.72 4.44
CA ARG A 4 -25.38 14.97 4.57
C ARG A 4 -24.55 15.15 3.26
N PRO A 5 -23.24 15.33 3.33
CA PRO A 5 -22.41 15.31 2.12
C PRO A 5 -22.31 13.86 1.61
N ARG A 6 -22.76 13.65 0.38
CA ARG A 6 -22.59 12.41 -0.39
C ARG A 6 -21.10 12.26 -0.74
N THR A 7 -20.48 11.21 -0.25
CA THR A 7 -19.18 10.75 -0.73
C THR A 7 -19.29 10.42 -2.23
N ALA A 8 -18.49 11.10 -3.04
CA ALA A 8 -18.42 10.88 -4.48
C ALA A 8 -17.92 9.46 -4.76
N ARG A 9 -18.81 8.62 -5.29
CA ARG A 9 -18.47 7.36 -5.93
C ARG A 9 -17.74 7.68 -7.24
N SER A 10 -16.45 7.44 -7.28
CA SER A 10 -15.68 7.43 -8.52
C SER A 10 -15.84 6.07 -9.19
N SER A 11 -16.83 5.96 -10.06
CA SER A 11 -16.95 4.85 -11.00
C SER A 11 -17.11 5.42 -12.39
N ASN A 12 -16.04 5.52 -13.15
CA ASN A 12 -16.17 5.73 -14.60
C ASN A 12 -14.96 5.10 -15.30
N MET A 13 -15.16 3.92 -15.88
CA MET A 13 -14.50 3.61 -17.14
C MET A 13 -15.29 4.35 -18.23
N ALA A 14 -15.08 5.64 -18.35
CA ALA A 14 -15.54 6.40 -19.50
C ALA A 14 -14.45 6.30 -20.58
N HIS A 15 -14.85 5.93 -21.79
CA HIS A 15 -14.04 6.12 -23.00
C HIS A 15 -13.74 7.61 -23.16
N GLY A 16 -12.61 8.05 -22.60
CA GLY A 16 -12.08 9.40 -22.75
C GLY A 16 -10.77 9.32 -23.50
N HIS A 17 -10.75 9.91 -24.66
CA HIS A 17 -9.65 10.26 -25.56
C HIS A 17 -8.25 9.78 -25.15
N GLY A 18 -7.76 8.75 -25.87
CA GLY A 18 -6.39 8.26 -25.74
C GLY A 18 -5.39 9.26 -26.26
N SER A 19 -4.67 9.96 -25.41
CA SER A 19 -3.49 10.67 -25.86
C SER A 19 -2.37 10.79 -24.85
N ASP A 20 -2.54 10.42 -23.57
CA ASP A 20 -1.45 10.62 -22.59
C ASP A 20 -1.26 9.50 -21.58
N ARG A 21 -1.92 8.35 -21.79
CA ARG A 21 -1.73 7.18 -20.94
C ARG A 21 -0.42 6.47 -21.30
N ARG A 22 0.49 6.36 -20.33
CA ARG A 22 1.80 5.74 -20.48
C ARG A 22 1.93 4.41 -19.73
N ALA A 23 0.98 4.11 -18.84
CA ALA A 23 0.95 2.88 -18.06
C ALA A 23 -0.47 2.55 -17.58
N TRP A 24 -0.75 1.29 -17.36
CA TRP A 24 -1.85 0.85 -16.53
C TRP A 24 -1.47 1.01 -15.06
N VAL A 25 -2.21 1.79 -14.29
CA VAL A 25 -2.03 1.90 -12.84
C VAL A 25 -3.17 1.15 -12.15
N VAL A 26 -2.81 0.14 -11.36
CA VAL A 26 -3.75 -0.76 -10.71
C VAL A 26 -3.53 -0.75 -9.20
N ASP A 27 -4.60 -0.48 -8.46
CA ASP A 27 -4.64 -0.59 -7.00
C ASP A 27 -5.61 -1.68 -6.52
N VAL A 28 -5.78 -1.78 -5.21
CA VAL A 28 -6.80 -2.60 -4.57
C VAL A 28 -7.46 -1.81 -3.44
N ASP A 29 -8.77 -2.00 -3.27
CA ASP A 29 -9.51 -1.46 -2.11
C ASP A 29 -9.34 -2.39 -0.89
N MET A 30 -8.13 -2.40 -0.33
CA MET A 30 -7.78 -3.15 0.89
C MET A 30 -7.09 -2.28 1.94
N GLY A 31 -7.17 -0.96 1.80
CA GLY A 31 -6.60 0.01 2.71
C GLY A 31 -6.00 1.21 1.98
N TYR A 32 -5.84 2.31 2.71
CA TYR A 32 -5.41 3.58 2.12
C TYR A 32 -3.97 3.57 1.57
N GLY A 33 -3.10 2.68 2.04
CA GLY A 33 -1.71 2.63 1.58
C GLY A 33 -1.58 2.36 0.09
N HIS A 34 -2.34 1.39 -0.42
CA HIS A 34 -2.34 1.02 -1.84
C HIS A 34 -2.89 2.15 -2.72
N SER A 35 -4.05 2.68 -2.37
CA SER A 35 -4.68 3.77 -3.13
C SER A 35 -3.86 5.05 -3.10
N ARG A 36 -3.22 5.39 -1.96
CA ARG A 36 -2.34 6.57 -1.85
C ARG A 36 -1.12 6.46 -2.76
N ALA A 37 -0.48 5.31 -2.81
CA ALA A 37 0.63 5.06 -3.72
C ALA A 37 0.18 5.15 -5.19
N ALA A 38 -0.97 4.57 -5.53
CA ALA A 38 -1.53 4.63 -6.89
C ALA A 38 -1.89 6.08 -7.31
N ILE A 39 -2.48 6.88 -6.41
CA ILE A 39 -2.81 8.30 -6.68
C ILE A 39 -1.57 9.10 -7.07
N ALA A 40 -0.41 8.81 -6.47
CA ALA A 40 0.84 9.47 -6.82
C ALA A 40 1.26 9.24 -8.29
N LEU A 41 0.75 8.17 -8.91
CA LEU A 41 1.07 7.75 -10.27
C LEU A 41 -0.06 8.07 -11.28
N ARG A 42 -1.07 8.81 -10.85
CA ARG A 42 -2.27 9.11 -11.66
C ARG A 42 -1.93 9.74 -13.00
N ASP A 43 -0.90 10.56 -13.06
CA ASP A 43 -0.43 11.22 -14.29
C ASP A 43 0.07 10.20 -15.34
N LEU A 44 0.55 9.02 -14.92
CA LEU A 44 0.99 7.96 -15.83
C LEU A 44 -0.18 7.23 -16.50
N SER A 45 -1.33 7.22 -15.87
CA SER A 45 -2.53 6.49 -16.32
C SER A 45 -3.54 7.37 -17.06
N GLY A 46 -3.17 8.59 -17.43
CA GLY A 46 -4.13 9.53 -18.01
C GLY A 46 -5.30 9.86 -17.07
N GLY A 47 -5.06 9.84 -15.77
CA GLY A 47 -6.05 10.15 -14.74
C GLY A 47 -6.91 8.98 -14.26
N THR A 48 -6.79 7.78 -14.86
CA THR A 48 -7.62 6.61 -14.51
C THR A 48 -6.83 5.55 -13.74
N ILE A 49 -7.24 5.24 -12.52
CA ILE A 49 -6.69 4.14 -11.72
C ILE A 49 -7.72 3.00 -11.71
N ILE A 50 -7.26 1.77 -11.97
CA ILE A 50 -8.11 0.58 -11.94
C ILE A 50 -8.00 -0.05 -10.55
N THR A 51 -9.15 -0.28 -9.89
CA THR A 51 -9.19 -1.00 -8.61
C THR A 51 -9.45 -2.49 -8.89
N ALA A 52 -8.44 -3.33 -8.76
CA ALA A 52 -8.45 -4.72 -9.21
C ALA A 52 -9.56 -5.58 -8.59
N ASN A 53 -9.98 -5.28 -7.38
CA ASN A 53 -11.06 -6.01 -6.70
C ASN A 53 -12.44 -5.34 -6.86
N ASN A 54 -12.54 -4.24 -7.63
CA ASN A 54 -13.81 -3.51 -7.80
C ASN A 54 -13.87 -2.69 -9.12
N TYR A 55 -13.35 -3.22 -10.23
CA TYR A 55 -13.51 -2.56 -11.54
C TYR A 55 -14.87 -2.89 -12.19
N LYS A 56 -15.28 -2.04 -13.14
CA LYS A 56 -16.52 -2.26 -13.90
C LYS A 56 -16.36 -3.49 -14.81
N GLY A 57 -17.24 -4.47 -14.63
CA GLY A 57 -17.22 -5.72 -15.41
C GLY A 57 -16.43 -6.85 -14.74
N ILE A 58 -15.92 -6.66 -13.52
CA ILE A 58 -15.25 -7.74 -12.79
C ILE A 58 -16.13 -9.00 -12.73
N PRO A 59 -15.63 -10.18 -13.12
CA PRO A 59 -16.37 -11.43 -13.04
C PRO A 59 -16.88 -11.72 -11.62
N ALA A 60 -18.11 -12.24 -11.52
CA ALA A 60 -18.70 -12.56 -10.21
C ALA A 60 -17.83 -13.50 -9.37
N LYS A 61 -17.15 -14.46 -10.04
CA LYS A 61 -16.21 -15.38 -9.40
C LYS A 61 -15.02 -14.66 -8.78
N ASP A 62 -14.41 -13.72 -9.51
CA ASP A 62 -13.26 -12.95 -9.02
C ASP A 62 -13.68 -12.04 -7.85
N ARG A 63 -14.84 -11.38 -7.98
CA ARG A 63 -15.41 -10.58 -6.90
C ARG A 63 -15.64 -11.42 -5.64
N ALA A 64 -16.19 -12.63 -5.77
CA ALA A 64 -16.42 -13.53 -4.65
C ALA A 64 -15.11 -13.97 -3.97
N GLU A 65 -14.06 -14.27 -4.76
CA GLU A 65 -12.74 -14.65 -4.22
C GLU A 65 -12.10 -13.50 -3.42
N TRP A 66 -12.16 -12.28 -3.94
CA TRP A 66 -11.72 -11.08 -3.22
C TRP A 66 -12.51 -10.82 -1.92
N GLU A 67 -13.83 -10.95 -1.98
CA GLU A 67 -14.71 -10.77 -0.81
C GLU A 67 -14.46 -11.84 0.25
N ASN A 68 -14.27 -13.10 -0.15
CA ASN A 68 -13.99 -14.20 0.78
C ASN A 68 -12.65 -13.98 1.49
N THR A 69 -11.63 -13.56 0.77
CA THR A 69 -10.32 -13.22 1.35
C THR A 69 -10.44 -12.07 2.36
N ARG A 70 -11.18 -11.02 2.03
CA ARG A 70 -11.44 -9.89 2.91
C ARG A 70 -12.22 -10.31 4.16
N LYS A 71 -13.32 -11.06 3.98
CA LYS A 71 -14.16 -11.55 5.08
C LYS A 71 -13.38 -12.43 6.05
N LEU A 72 -12.53 -13.32 5.52
CA LEU A 72 -11.67 -14.16 6.34
C LEU A 72 -10.75 -13.31 7.22
N TYR A 73 -10.08 -12.32 6.61
CA TYR A 73 -9.19 -11.41 7.33
C TYR A 73 -9.94 -10.60 8.40
N GLU A 74 -11.09 -10.02 8.05
CA GLU A 74 -11.93 -9.25 9.00
C GLU A 74 -12.44 -10.12 10.14
N THR A 75 -12.88 -11.36 9.85
CA THR A 75 -13.38 -12.31 10.86
C THR A 75 -12.29 -12.65 11.87
N VAL A 76 -11.11 -13.01 11.39
CA VAL A 76 -9.97 -13.32 12.26
C VAL A 76 -9.55 -12.10 13.09
N SER A 77 -9.53 -10.92 12.50
CA SER A 77 -9.23 -9.68 13.21
C SER A 77 -10.25 -9.36 14.31
N ARG A 78 -11.52 -9.64 14.08
CA ARG A 78 -12.60 -9.46 15.08
C ARG A 78 -12.55 -10.48 16.21
N LEU A 79 -12.03 -11.68 15.98
CA LEU A 79 -11.88 -12.72 17.00
C LEU A 79 -10.74 -12.44 17.98
N LYS A 80 -9.80 -11.56 17.62
CA LYS A 80 -8.63 -11.24 18.42
C LYS A 80 -8.93 -10.86 19.90
N PRO A 81 -9.98 -10.08 20.21
CA PRO A 81 -10.28 -9.69 21.59
C PRO A 81 -10.90 -10.82 22.43
N ILE A 82 -11.31 -11.95 21.82
CA ILE A 82 -12.00 -13.03 22.54
C ILE A 82 -10.98 -13.83 23.35
N PRO A 83 -11.12 -13.93 24.70
CA PRO A 83 -10.22 -14.71 25.54
C PRO A 83 -10.15 -16.18 25.10
N PHE A 84 -8.96 -16.78 25.17
CA PHE A 84 -8.62 -18.17 24.80
C PHE A 84 -8.75 -18.50 23.31
N ILE A 85 -9.77 -18.04 22.58
CA ILE A 85 -10.00 -18.32 21.15
C ILE A 85 -9.18 -17.38 20.30
N GLY A 86 -9.20 -16.08 20.60
CA GLY A 86 -8.50 -15.05 19.87
C GLY A 86 -7.00 -15.30 19.75
N PRO A 87 -6.27 -15.55 20.84
CA PRO A 87 -4.84 -15.82 20.79
C PRO A 87 -4.48 -17.05 19.96
N ALA A 88 -5.27 -18.12 20.01
CA ALA A 88 -5.01 -19.35 19.25
C ALA A 88 -5.19 -19.14 17.73
N ILE A 89 -6.31 -18.57 17.30
CA ILE A 89 -6.59 -18.29 15.89
C ILE A 89 -5.63 -17.23 15.34
N PHE A 90 -5.37 -16.17 16.13
CA PHE A 90 -4.46 -15.12 15.73
C PHE A 90 -3.02 -15.63 15.63
N GLY A 91 -2.60 -16.53 16.53
CA GLY A 91 -1.30 -17.19 16.49
C GLY A 91 -1.07 -18.00 15.20
N ILE A 92 -2.11 -18.68 14.69
CA ILE A 92 -2.04 -19.39 13.40
C ILE A 92 -1.91 -18.39 12.25
N MET A 93 -2.72 -17.33 12.24
CA MET A 93 -2.67 -16.31 11.20
C MET A 93 -1.37 -15.51 11.22
N ASP A 94 -0.89 -15.15 12.41
CA ASP A 94 0.40 -14.50 12.61
C ASP A 94 1.54 -15.37 12.07
N ARG A 95 1.47 -16.68 12.29
CA ARG A 95 2.45 -17.63 11.76
C ARG A 95 2.44 -17.70 10.22
N VAL A 96 1.27 -17.62 9.59
CA VAL A 96 1.11 -17.63 8.12
C VAL A 96 1.59 -16.32 7.50
N GLN A 97 1.32 -15.18 8.15
CA GLN A 97 1.70 -13.85 7.68
C GLN A 97 3.04 -13.36 8.25
N ARG A 98 3.71 -14.18 9.05
CA ARG A 98 4.90 -13.79 9.76
C ARG A 98 5.98 -13.29 8.80
N ILE A 99 6.47 -12.10 9.09
CA ILE A 99 7.73 -11.60 8.52
C ILE A 99 8.85 -12.23 9.35
N PRO A 100 9.68 -13.12 8.76
CA PRO A 100 10.72 -13.79 9.52
C PRO A 100 11.77 -12.79 10.00
N SER A 101 12.49 -13.15 11.08
CA SER A 101 13.62 -12.33 11.54
C SER A 101 14.61 -12.09 10.40
N PHE A 102 15.16 -10.89 10.35
CA PHE A 102 16.10 -10.50 9.29
C PHE A 102 17.46 -11.19 9.45
N TYR A 103 17.90 -11.33 10.68
CA TYR A 103 19.17 -11.98 11.02
C TYR A 103 18.92 -13.28 11.81
N PRO A 104 19.81 -14.28 11.69
CA PRO A 104 20.91 -14.35 10.71
C PRO A 104 20.38 -14.40 9.27
N ARG A 105 21.11 -13.80 8.33
CA ARG A 105 20.75 -13.84 6.90
C ARG A 105 20.72 -15.29 6.42
N ARG A 106 19.65 -15.67 5.76
CA ARG A 106 19.41 -17.01 5.22
C ARG A 106 18.50 -16.94 4.01
N ASP A 107 18.48 -17.99 3.24
CA ASP A 107 17.50 -18.15 2.15
C ASP A 107 16.08 -18.24 2.74
N LEU A 108 15.21 -17.37 2.30
CA LEU A 108 13.80 -17.29 2.66
C LEU A 108 12.90 -17.41 1.41
N SER A 109 13.45 -17.93 0.31
CA SER A 109 12.76 -18.00 -0.98
C SER A 109 11.63 -19.03 -1.02
N GLU A 110 11.63 -19.99 -0.10
CA GLU A 110 10.59 -21.03 -0.04
C GLU A 110 9.19 -20.40 0.07
N PRO A 111 8.27 -20.69 -0.88
CA PRO A 111 6.92 -20.14 -0.87
C PRO A 111 6.10 -20.69 0.29
N ASN A 112 5.43 -19.78 1.00
CA ASN A 112 4.52 -20.14 2.08
C ASN A 112 3.17 -20.64 1.55
N VAL A 113 2.33 -21.14 2.45
CA VAL A 113 0.98 -21.66 2.12
C VAL A 113 0.11 -20.58 1.44
N GLN A 114 0.24 -19.33 1.87
CA GLN A 114 -0.51 -18.21 1.30
C GLN A 114 -0.20 -18.02 -0.19
N VAL A 115 1.08 -17.99 -0.57
CA VAL A 115 1.50 -17.89 -1.97
C VAL A 115 0.99 -19.09 -2.79
N ARG A 116 1.16 -20.31 -2.28
CA ARG A 116 0.70 -21.51 -2.97
C ARG A 116 -0.81 -21.50 -3.20
N THR A 117 -1.58 -21.04 -2.21
CA THR A 117 -3.05 -20.95 -2.32
C THR A 117 -3.46 -19.85 -3.32
N LEU A 118 -2.80 -18.70 -3.28
CA LEU A 118 -3.05 -17.63 -4.25
C LEU A 118 -2.78 -18.08 -5.69
N TYR A 119 -1.66 -18.75 -5.92
CA TYR A 119 -1.35 -19.27 -7.26
C TYR A 119 -2.35 -20.32 -7.75
N ARG A 120 -2.92 -21.13 -6.84
CA ARG A 120 -4.02 -22.03 -7.23
C ARG A 120 -5.26 -21.24 -7.69
N ALA A 121 -5.58 -20.13 -7.05
CA ALA A 121 -6.70 -19.28 -7.46
C ALA A 121 -6.40 -18.58 -8.81
N ILE A 122 -5.19 -18.05 -9.00
CA ILE A 122 -4.76 -17.42 -10.25
C ILE A 122 -4.80 -18.45 -11.40
N ASN A 123 -4.26 -19.64 -11.19
CA ASN A 123 -4.30 -20.71 -12.21
C ASN A 123 -5.74 -21.17 -12.55
N ARG A 124 -6.73 -20.93 -11.66
CA ARG A 124 -8.16 -21.11 -11.94
C ARG A 124 -8.81 -19.91 -12.60
N GLY A 125 -8.04 -18.88 -12.93
CA GLY A 125 -8.44 -17.70 -13.69
C GLY A 125 -8.65 -16.42 -12.88
N LEU A 126 -8.29 -16.36 -11.58
CA LEU A 126 -8.36 -15.11 -10.82
C LEU A 126 -7.50 -14.03 -11.50
N GLY A 127 -8.10 -12.89 -11.79
CA GLY A 127 -7.47 -11.76 -12.42
C GLY A 127 -7.26 -11.86 -13.92
N LYS A 128 -7.61 -13.01 -14.56
CA LYS A 128 -7.43 -13.20 -16.00
C LYS A 128 -8.20 -12.20 -16.83
N ASP A 129 -9.46 -11.92 -16.47
CA ASP A 129 -10.30 -10.95 -17.16
C ASP A 129 -9.66 -9.53 -17.18
N LEU A 130 -9.11 -9.11 -16.06
CA LEU A 130 -8.40 -7.83 -15.96
C LEU A 130 -7.14 -7.82 -16.85
N VAL A 131 -6.37 -8.88 -16.82
CA VAL A 131 -5.16 -9.03 -17.65
C VAL A 131 -5.50 -9.01 -19.13
N ASP A 132 -6.51 -9.79 -19.55
CA ASP A 132 -6.99 -9.83 -20.94
C ASP A 132 -7.51 -8.46 -21.41
N ALA A 133 -8.17 -7.73 -20.52
CA ALA A 133 -8.65 -6.38 -20.82
C ALA A 133 -7.49 -5.39 -21.05
N MET A 134 -6.47 -5.42 -20.20
CA MET A 134 -5.28 -4.56 -20.32
C MET A 134 -4.38 -4.98 -21.50
N ALA A 135 -4.34 -6.26 -21.83
CA ALA A 135 -3.55 -6.78 -22.95
C ALA A 135 -4.05 -6.32 -24.34
N LYS A 136 -5.27 -5.81 -24.44
CA LYS A 136 -5.80 -5.20 -25.68
C LYS A 136 -5.08 -3.92 -26.07
N GLU A 137 -4.51 -3.21 -25.08
CA GLU A 137 -3.68 -2.02 -25.26
C GLU A 137 -2.43 -2.19 -24.37
N PRO A 138 -1.41 -2.95 -24.83
CA PRO A 138 -0.27 -3.29 -24.02
C PRO A 138 0.58 -2.07 -23.69
N MET A 139 0.66 -1.78 -22.40
CA MET A 139 1.48 -0.74 -21.79
C MET A 139 2.14 -1.31 -20.53
N PRO A 140 3.15 -0.67 -19.95
CA PRO A 140 3.65 -1.06 -18.65
C PRO A 140 2.51 -1.13 -17.61
N LEU A 141 2.41 -2.25 -16.89
CA LEU A 141 1.53 -2.40 -15.74
C LEU A 141 2.26 -1.96 -14.48
N VAL A 142 1.71 -1.01 -13.74
CA VAL A 142 2.22 -0.58 -12.44
C VAL A 142 1.13 -0.87 -11.40
N THR A 143 1.40 -1.78 -10.48
CA THR A 143 0.44 -2.12 -9.43
C THR A 143 1.01 -1.88 -8.04
N THR A 144 0.14 -1.48 -7.10
CA THR A 144 0.49 -1.26 -5.70
C THR A 144 0.20 -2.47 -4.82
N PHE A 145 -0.16 -3.60 -5.45
CA PHE A 145 -0.43 -4.86 -4.75
C PHE A 145 0.06 -6.07 -5.55
N PHE A 146 0.49 -7.11 -4.87
CA PHE A 146 1.13 -8.26 -5.51
C PHE A 146 0.18 -9.15 -6.32
N VAL A 147 -1.11 -9.23 -5.96
CA VAL A 147 -2.06 -10.13 -6.65
C VAL A 147 -2.24 -9.78 -8.12
N PRO A 148 -2.47 -8.51 -8.53
CA PRO A 148 -2.52 -8.16 -9.94
C PRO A 148 -1.19 -8.41 -10.68
N ALA A 149 -0.05 -8.20 -10.00
CA ALA A 149 1.26 -8.50 -10.60
C ALA A 149 1.43 -10.00 -10.88
N PHE A 150 1.03 -10.85 -9.93
CA PHE A 150 1.10 -12.30 -10.11
C PHE A 150 0.15 -12.80 -11.18
N ALA A 151 -1.08 -12.26 -11.24
CA ALA A 151 -2.03 -12.59 -12.29
C ALA A 151 -1.48 -12.21 -13.67
N ALA A 152 -0.88 -11.02 -13.79
CA ALA A 152 -0.26 -10.56 -15.03
C ALA A 152 0.93 -11.45 -15.47
N ASP A 153 1.75 -11.89 -14.51
CA ASP A 153 2.89 -12.78 -14.79
C ASP A 153 2.44 -14.20 -15.21
N VAL A 154 1.42 -14.75 -14.54
CA VAL A 154 0.88 -16.11 -14.82
C VAL A 154 0.07 -16.14 -16.12
N HIS A 155 -0.66 -15.08 -16.43
CA HIS A 155 -1.51 -15.01 -17.64
C HIS A 155 -0.80 -14.32 -18.82
N ASP A 156 0.53 -14.32 -18.82
CA ASP A 156 1.39 -13.87 -19.93
C ASP A 156 1.06 -12.46 -20.43
N TYR A 157 0.83 -11.51 -19.49
CA TYR A 157 0.64 -10.11 -19.87
C TYR A 157 1.79 -9.62 -20.77
N PRO A 158 1.50 -9.00 -21.94
CA PRO A 158 2.56 -8.68 -22.91
C PRO A 158 3.46 -7.51 -22.52
N GLY A 159 3.02 -6.64 -21.61
CA GLY A 159 3.80 -5.48 -21.15
C GLY A 159 4.73 -5.81 -19.98
N ASP A 160 5.57 -4.84 -19.61
CA ASP A 160 6.36 -4.89 -18.38
C ASP A 160 5.46 -4.86 -17.15
N ILE A 161 5.86 -5.55 -16.08
CA ILE A 161 5.10 -5.65 -14.83
C ILE A 161 5.92 -5.05 -13.69
N TYR A 162 5.41 -3.97 -13.09
CA TYR A 162 6.01 -3.31 -11.93
C TYR A 162 5.10 -3.46 -10.71
N CYS A 163 5.65 -3.96 -9.61
CA CYS A 163 4.96 -4.09 -8.33
C CYS A 163 5.59 -3.15 -7.31
N ILE A 164 4.82 -2.17 -6.82
CA ILE A 164 5.25 -1.23 -5.79
C ILE A 164 4.94 -1.83 -4.44
N THR A 165 5.96 -1.96 -3.60
CA THR A 165 5.80 -2.37 -2.21
C THR A 165 5.33 -1.20 -1.37
N THR A 166 4.19 -1.34 -0.71
CA THR A 166 3.57 -0.27 0.08
C THR A 166 3.81 -0.39 1.58
N ASP A 167 4.45 -1.46 2.01
CA ASP A 167 4.75 -1.74 3.41
C ASP A 167 6.19 -1.36 3.78
N ALA A 168 6.44 -1.08 5.05
CA ALA A 168 7.78 -0.79 5.58
C ALA A 168 8.70 -2.02 5.66
N ASP A 169 8.12 -3.20 5.75
CA ASP A 169 8.73 -4.53 5.57
C ASP A 169 7.66 -5.48 4.99
N ILE A 170 8.06 -6.52 4.29
CA ILE A 170 7.13 -7.36 3.53
C ILE A 170 7.22 -8.83 3.95
N SER A 171 6.08 -9.52 3.93
CA SER A 171 6.03 -10.97 4.09
C SER A 171 6.38 -11.69 2.78
N ARG A 172 6.61 -13.02 2.86
CA ARG A 172 6.87 -13.86 1.68
C ARG A 172 5.74 -13.83 0.64
N ALA A 173 4.53 -13.44 1.05
CA ALA A 173 3.36 -13.31 0.17
C ALA A 173 3.53 -12.25 -0.94
N TRP A 174 4.42 -11.29 -0.77
CA TRP A 174 4.71 -10.27 -1.78
C TRP A 174 5.53 -10.77 -2.97
N VAL A 175 6.08 -11.98 -2.88
CA VAL A 175 7.02 -12.50 -3.89
C VAL A 175 6.42 -13.74 -4.57
N PRO A 176 6.53 -13.87 -5.89
CA PRO A 176 5.91 -14.95 -6.66
C PRO A 176 6.40 -16.33 -6.24
N LEU A 177 5.73 -17.38 -6.76
CA LEU A 177 6.05 -18.76 -6.47
C LEU A 177 7.49 -19.10 -6.86
N ASP A 178 7.90 -18.69 -8.06
CA ASP A 178 9.27 -18.80 -8.55
C ASP A 178 9.83 -17.39 -8.88
N PRO A 179 10.47 -16.72 -7.92
CA PRO A 179 10.95 -15.35 -8.12
C PRO A 179 12.09 -15.23 -9.11
N LYS A 180 12.85 -16.30 -9.35
CA LYS A 180 13.98 -16.28 -10.29
C LYS A 180 13.52 -16.28 -11.75
N ARG A 181 12.36 -16.86 -12.04
CA ARG A 181 11.77 -16.95 -13.38
C ARG A 181 10.74 -15.86 -13.66
N SER A 182 10.25 -15.22 -12.63
CA SER A 182 9.23 -14.17 -12.75
C SER A 182 9.76 -12.94 -13.47
N ARG A 183 8.89 -12.32 -14.29
CA ARG A 183 9.16 -11.06 -14.98
C ARG A 183 8.84 -9.82 -14.16
N ILE A 184 8.29 -10.00 -12.94
CA ILE A 184 7.89 -8.89 -12.09
C ILE A 184 9.11 -8.10 -11.63
N LYS A 185 9.06 -6.79 -11.86
CA LYS A 185 10.01 -5.80 -11.38
C LYS A 185 9.44 -5.09 -10.15
N TYR A 186 10.24 -4.97 -9.10
CA TYR A 186 9.80 -4.40 -7.82
C TYR A 186 10.30 -2.99 -7.63
N ILE A 187 9.40 -2.12 -7.19
CA ILE A 187 9.72 -0.78 -6.68
C ILE A 187 9.75 -0.87 -5.17
N ALA A 188 10.96 -0.88 -4.60
CA ALA A 188 11.16 -0.99 -3.16
C ALA A 188 11.01 0.37 -2.48
N SER A 189 10.18 0.43 -1.44
CA SER A 189 9.91 1.65 -0.67
C SER A 189 11.07 2.09 0.23
N ASN A 190 11.94 1.16 0.59
CA ASN A 190 13.11 1.42 1.45
C ASN A 190 14.15 0.29 1.33
N GLY A 191 15.36 0.51 1.86
CA GLY A 191 16.45 -0.47 1.80
C GLY A 191 16.16 -1.79 2.51
N ARG A 192 15.32 -1.77 3.57
CA ARG A 192 14.91 -2.99 4.25
C ARG A 192 14.06 -3.90 3.36
N VAL A 193 13.13 -3.32 2.61
CA VAL A 193 12.30 -4.03 1.62
C VAL A 193 13.17 -4.56 0.47
N GLN A 194 14.13 -3.76 -0.01
CA GLN A 194 15.08 -4.20 -1.04
C GLN A 194 15.84 -5.46 -0.60
N GLU A 195 16.45 -5.44 0.58
CA GLU A 195 17.15 -6.62 1.09
C GLU A 195 16.20 -7.80 1.34
N ARG A 196 14.97 -7.54 1.78
CA ARG A 196 13.95 -8.55 1.99
C ARG A 196 13.56 -9.26 0.69
N LEU A 197 13.38 -8.52 -0.39
CA LEU A 197 13.12 -9.06 -1.73
C LEU A 197 14.25 -10.00 -2.19
N MET A 198 15.51 -9.61 -1.97
CA MET A 198 16.67 -10.46 -2.27
C MET A 198 16.67 -11.75 -1.44
N LEU A 199 16.38 -11.68 -0.13
CA LEU A 199 16.26 -12.87 0.74
C LEU A 199 15.12 -13.79 0.31
N TYR A 200 14.07 -13.27 -0.31
CA TYR A 200 12.97 -14.03 -0.89
C TYR A 200 13.26 -14.55 -2.31
N GLY A 201 14.46 -14.30 -2.83
CA GLY A 201 14.95 -14.84 -4.10
C GLY A 201 14.65 -14.01 -5.34
N VAL A 202 14.15 -12.79 -5.18
CA VAL A 202 14.01 -11.86 -6.32
C VAL A 202 15.38 -11.46 -6.82
N ARG A 203 15.56 -11.46 -8.14
CA ARG A 203 16.80 -11.05 -8.78
C ARG A 203 17.07 -9.57 -8.52
N GLU A 204 18.34 -9.21 -8.29
CA GLU A 204 18.74 -7.84 -7.97
C GLU A 204 18.39 -6.85 -9.10
N ASP A 205 18.56 -7.27 -10.36
CA ASP A 205 18.21 -6.49 -11.55
C ASP A 205 16.71 -6.23 -11.73
N HIS A 206 15.89 -6.88 -10.93
CA HIS A 206 14.44 -6.69 -10.85
C HIS A 206 14.00 -5.84 -9.64
N ILE A 207 14.93 -5.26 -8.88
CA ILE A 207 14.61 -4.49 -7.67
C ILE A 207 15.11 -3.05 -7.82
N PHE A 208 14.21 -2.08 -7.76
CA PHE A 208 14.50 -0.66 -7.86
C PHE A 208 14.18 0.04 -6.54
N LEU A 209 15.20 0.53 -5.85
CA LEU A 209 15.03 1.33 -4.63
C LEU A 209 14.75 2.79 -5.01
N THR A 210 13.48 3.18 -5.00
CA THR A 210 13.06 4.55 -5.37
C THR A 210 12.43 5.33 -4.22
N GLY A 211 12.09 4.65 -3.13
CA GLY A 211 11.25 5.20 -2.07
C GLY A 211 9.75 4.97 -2.31
N PHE A 212 8.94 5.36 -1.33
CA PHE A 212 7.48 5.27 -1.42
C PHE A 212 6.93 6.41 -2.28
N PRO A 213 6.07 6.14 -3.28
CA PRO A 213 5.50 7.17 -4.12
C PRO A 213 4.52 8.04 -3.31
N LEU A 214 4.76 9.34 -3.34
CA LEU A 214 3.89 10.33 -2.72
C LEU A 214 3.34 11.30 -3.79
N PRO A 215 2.09 11.76 -3.65
CA PRO A 215 1.58 12.84 -4.49
C PRO A 215 2.50 14.08 -4.43
N LYS A 216 2.73 14.72 -5.57
CA LYS A 216 3.59 15.92 -5.66
C LYS A 216 3.20 17.02 -4.67
N SER A 217 1.90 17.15 -4.37
CA SER A 217 1.38 18.09 -3.37
C SER A 217 1.83 17.81 -1.93
N LEU A 218 2.32 16.61 -1.65
CA LEU A 218 2.86 16.21 -0.35
C LEU A 218 4.39 16.26 -0.29
N ILE A 219 5.04 16.61 -1.39
CA ILE A 219 6.50 16.76 -1.48
C ILE A 219 6.80 18.25 -1.34
N CYS A 220 7.37 18.63 -0.21
CA CYS A 220 7.55 20.02 0.19
C CYS A 220 8.87 20.67 -0.31
N GLY A 221 9.43 20.22 -1.43
CA GLY A 221 10.73 20.69 -1.92
C GLY A 221 11.92 20.02 -1.22
N ALA A 222 13.14 20.32 -1.68
CA ALA A 222 14.36 19.67 -1.21
C ALA A 222 14.71 20.05 0.25
N ASP A 223 14.41 21.27 0.66
CA ASP A 223 14.66 21.80 2.01
C ASP A 223 13.57 21.41 3.03
N SER A 224 12.43 20.90 2.54
CA SER A 224 11.27 20.55 3.35
C SER A 224 10.74 21.69 4.25
N ALA A 225 11.02 22.96 3.92
CA ALA A 225 10.72 24.12 4.77
C ALA A 225 9.22 24.20 5.14
N LEU A 226 8.32 24.00 4.17
CA LEU A 226 6.88 23.96 4.42
C LEU A 226 6.50 22.84 5.39
N LEU A 227 7.05 21.63 5.20
CA LEU A 227 6.80 20.50 6.10
C LEU A 227 7.25 20.80 7.52
N LYS A 228 8.48 21.30 7.68
CA LYS A 228 9.05 21.65 8.99
C LYS A 228 8.19 22.69 9.73
N ARG A 229 7.76 23.74 9.02
CA ARG A 229 6.87 24.77 9.58
C ARG A 229 5.51 24.20 9.99
N LEU A 230 4.88 23.39 9.14
CA LEU A 230 3.59 22.76 9.44
C LEU A 230 3.69 21.75 10.58
N LEU A 231 4.80 21.01 10.67
CA LEU A 231 5.05 20.07 11.76
C LEU A 231 5.20 20.80 13.09
N MET A 232 5.99 21.88 13.11
CA MET A 232 6.14 22.68 14.33
C MET A 232 4.82 23.27 14.82
N ALA A 233 3.99 23.79 13.92
CA ALA A 233 2.67 24.29 14.27
C ALA A 233 1.78 23.19 14.91
N ARG A 234 1.81 21.98 14.38
CA ARG A 234 1.07 20.84 14.93
C ARG A 234 1.61 20.38 16.28
N ILE A 235 2.93 20.37 16.45
CA ILE A 235 3.56 20.06 17.74
C ILE A 235 3.09 21.06 18.80
N CYS A 236 3.10 22.35 18.51
CA CYS A 236 2.61 23.39 19.43
C CYS A 236 1.12 23.17 19.79
N ASN A 237 0.27 22.81 18.83
CA ASN A 237 -1.14 22.55 19.08
C ASN A 237 -1.38 21.32 19.97
N LEU A 238 -0.53 20.30 19.87
CA LEU A 238 -0.60 19.08 20.66
C LEU A 238 0.10 19.18 22.01
N ASP A 239 0.89 20.22 22.22
CA ASP A 239 1.66 20.48 23.44
C ASP A 239 1.32 21.84 24.08
N PRO A 240 0.06 22.08 24.48
CA PRO A 240 -0.38 23.39 24.97
C PRO A 240 0.36 23.86 26.25
N LYS A 241 0.94 22.93 27.01
CA LYS A 241 1.74 23.23 28.20
C LYS A 241 3.25 23.34 27.89
N GLY A 242 3.68 23.09 26.67
CA GLY A 242 5.08 23.14 26.27
C GLY A 242 5.97 22.11 26.95
N ILE A 243 5.41 21.01 27.43
CA ILE A 243 6.17 19.95 28.12
C ILE A 243 7.06 19.20 27.13
N PHE A 244 6.50 18.77 26.01
CA PHE A 244 7.22 18.07 24.96
C PHE A 244 8.26 18.97 24.30
N THR A 245 7.87 20.17 23.92
CA THR A 245 8.76 21.12 23.23
C THR A 245 9.97 21.52 24.09
N ARG A 246 9.80 21.69 25.40
CA ARG A 246 10.94 21.92 26.32
C ARG A 246 11.82 20.67 26.46
N ARG A 247 11.22 19.51 26.65
CA ARG A 247 11.97 18.25 26.86
C ARG A 247 12.81 17.87 25.65
N TYR A 248 12.31 18.09 24.45
CA TYR A 248 12.94 17.71 23.20
C TYR A 248 13.45 18.89 22.37
N ALA A 249 13.73 20.02 23.03
CA ALA A 249 14.14 21.27 22.35
C ALA A 249 15.33 21.07 21.39
N ASN A 250 16.36 20.34 21.82
CA ASN A 250 17.54 20.09 20.98
C ASN A 250 17.19 19.22 19.75
N THR A 251 16.41 18.16 19.94
CA THR A 251 15.95 17.32 18.83
C THR A 251 15.14 18.13 17.82
N LEU A 252 14.22 18.96 18.31
CA LEU A 252 13.41 19.82 17.43
C LEU A 252 14.28 20.81 16.64
N ARG A 253 15.28 21.41 17.26
CA ARG A 253 16.22 22.32 16.55
C ARG A 253 17.04 21.57 15.50
N THR A 254 17.55 20.38 15.81
CA THR A 254 18.33 19.58 14.88
C THR A 254 17.51 19.14 13.68
N GLU A 255 16.28 18.65 13.91
CA GLU A 255 15.45 18.06 12.85
C GLU A 255 14.68 19.11 12.03
N LEU A 256 14.22 20.17 12.68
CA LEU A 256 13.38 21.20 12.04
C LEU A 256 14.16 22.45 11.61
N GLY A 257 15.32 22.72 12.22
CA GLY A 257 16.05 23.98 12.08
C GLY A 257 15.56 25.03 13.09
N GLU A 258 16.46 25.91 13.53
CA GLU A 258 16.14 26.95 14.53
C GLU A 258 15.04 27.90 14.04
N GLU A 259 15.03 28.25 12.77
CA GLU A 259 14.07 29.14 12.13
C GLU A 259 12.63 28.63 12.17
N HIS A 260 12.44 27.32 12.30
CA HIS A 260 11.12 26.68 12.36
C HIS A 260 10.66 26.40 13.79
N CYS A 261 11.54 26.54 14.78
CA CYS A 261 11.23 26.27 16.19
C CYS A 261 10.58 27.44 16.94
N LEU A 262 10.34 28.53 16.26
CA LEU A 262 9.63 29.68 16.85
C LEU A 262 8.14 29.31 17.03
N PRO A 263 7.56 29.59 18.20
CA PRO A 263 6.14 29.38 18.41
C PRO A 263 5.34 30.19 17.37
N PRO A 264 4.31 29.59 16.77
CA PRO A 264 3.49 30.30 15.80
C PRO A 264 2.89 31.57 16.45
N LYS A 265 2.92 32.67 15.73
CA LYS A 265 2.36 33.95 16.20
C LYS A 265 0.83 33.94 16.32
N GLU A 266 0.18 32.95 15.71
CA GLU A 266 -1.26 32.82 15.68
C GLU A 266 -1.74 31.84 16.74
N ARG A 267 -2.89 32.13 17.36
CA ARG A 267 -3.56 31.12 18.21
C ARG A 267 -4.06 29.99 17.35
N HIS A 268 -3.54 28.81 17.60
CA HIS A 268 -4.03 27.61 16.97
C HIS A 268 -5.18 26.99 17.79
N PRO A 269 -6.21 26.41 17.14
CA PRO A 269 -7.27 25.73 17.85
C PRO A 269 -6.71 24.50 18.57
N LEU A 270 -7.33 24.12 19.68
CA LEU A 270 -7.04 22.85 20.34
C LEU A 270 -7.18 21.72 19.31
N THR A 271 -6.13 20.92 19.20
CA THR A 271 -6.06 19.84 18.21
C THR A 271 -6.10 18.50 18.92
N VAL A 272 -7.04 17.64 18.52
CA VAL A 272 -7.10 16.24 18.94
C VAL A 272 -6.62 15.40 17.76
N LEU A 273 -5.56 14.63 17.97
CA LEU A 273 -5.10 13.65 16.98
C LEU A 273 -5.83 12.33 17.22
N TYR A 274 -6.70 11.97 16.28
CA TYR A 274 -7.33 10.66 16.24
C TYR A 274 -6.67 9.82 15.15
N SER A 275 -6.12 8.67 15.54
CA SER A 275 -5.43 7.77 14.60
C SER A 275 -6.00 6.35 14.73
N VAL A 276 -6.43 5.79 13.62
CA VAL A 276 -6.96 4.44 13.53
C VAL A 276 -6.06 3.60 12.65
N GLY A 277 -5.57 2.49 13.17
CA GLY A 277 -4.78 1.52 12.40
C GLY A 277 -5.61 0.84 11.31
N GLY A 278 -4.97 0.51 10.17
CA GLY A 278 -5.66 -0.06 9.01
C GLY A 278 -6.24 -1.46 9.22
N ALA A 279 -5.55 -2.31 10.00
CA ALA A 279 -5.96 -3.68 10.24
C ALA A 279 -6.97 -3.77 11.41
N GLY A 280 -8.20 -4.22 11.14
CA GLY A 280 -9.22 -4.42 12.16
C GLY A 280 -9.80 -3.13 12.72
N ALA A 281 -9.50 -1.99 12.12
CA ALA A 281 -10.10 -0.72 12.50
C ALA A 281 -11.63 -0.80 12.39
N GLN A 282 -12.29 -0.27 13.40
CA GLN A 282 -13.74 -0.16 13.41
C GLN A 282 -14.13 0.99 12.48
N ARG A 283 -14.23 0.71 11.17
CA ARG A 283 -14.52 1.70 10.12
C ARG A 283 -15.83 2.47 10.31
N HIS A 284 -16.70 1.98 11.19
CA HIS A 284 -17.97 2.61 11.54
C HIS A 284 -17.85 3.72 12.59
N LEU A 285 -16.66 3.94 13.16
CA LEU A 285 -16.38 5.01 14.13
C LEU A 285 -15.71 6.23 13.51
N GLY A 286 -15.48 6.23 12.19
CA GLY A 286 -14.91 7.34 11.44
C GLY A 286 -15.90 8.02 10.53
#